data_51af7dae7c706e5f90dbc68aee2e7d85
#
_entry.id   51af7dae7c706e5f90dbc68aee2e7d85
#
_cell.length_a   1.000
_cell.length_b   1.000
_cell.length_c   1.000
_cell.angle_alpha   90.00
_cell.angle_beta   90.00
_cell.angle_gamma   90.00
#
_symmetry.space_group_name_H-M   'P 1'
#
loop_
_entity.id
_entity.type
_entity.pdbx_description
1 polymer ?
#
loop_
_entity_poly.entity_id
_entity_poly.type
_entity_poly.pdbx_seq_one_letter_code
_entity_poly.pdbx_strand_id
1 'polypeptide(L)'
;MDNRRHYIKIRGACEHNLKNINVDIPRDSFTVLTGLSGSGKSSLAFDTIYAEGQRRYMESLSSYARQFLGQMEKPNVESIEGLSPAISIDQKSTNRNPRSTVGTVTEIYDYLRLLYARVGVPHCPKCGREIHKQTVDQMVDSIKALEPGTKFQLLAPVVR
;
A
#
# COMPACT_ATOMS: atom_id res chain seq x y z
N MET A 1 -2.20 41.87 8.02
CA MET A 1 -1.91 40.50 8.49
C MET A 1 -1.48 39.66 7.31
N ASP A 2 -0.32 39.04 7.39
CA ASP A 2 0.31 38.36 6.25
C ASP A 2 -0.47 37.08 5.87
N ASN A 3 -1.29 37.18 4.83
CA ASN A 3 -2.14 36.10 4.31
C ASN A 3 -1.34 34.96 3.67
N ARG A 4 0.00 35.06 3.63
CA ARG A 4 0.89 34.05 3.05
C ARG A 4 1.03 32.80 3.90
N ARG A 5 0.79 32.91 5.20
CA ARG A 5 0.95 31.79 6.16
C ARG A 5 -0.22 30.81 6.20
N HIS A 6 -1.38 31.22 5.63
CA HIS A 6 -2.62 30.43 5.75
C HIS A 6 -2.99 29.64 4.50
N TYR A 7 -2.34 29.91 3.35
CA TYR A 7 -2.67 29.27 2.09
C TYR A 7 -1.41 28.80 1.35
N ILE A 8 -1.55 27.69 0.63
CA ILE A 8 -0.66 27.31 -0.45
C ILE A 8 -1.21 28.00 -1.69
N LYS A 9 -0.46 28.96 -2.24
CA LYS A 9 -0.88 29.74 -3.41
C LYS A 9 -0.16 29.23 -4.64
N ILE A 10 -0.91 28.71 -5.59
CA ILE A 10 -0.43 28.19 -6.86
C ILE A 10 -0.83 29.16 -7.95
N ARG A 11 0.13 29.52 -8.80
CA ARG A 11 -0.09 30.46 -9.93
C ARG A 11 0.48 29.83 -11.20
N GLY A 12 -0.32 29.87 -12.26
CA GLY A 12 0.13 29.46 -13.58
C GLY A 12 0.44 27.97 -13.70
N ALA A 13 -0.31 27.09 -13.06
CA ALA A 13 -0.07 25.65 -13.18
C ALA A 13 -0.50 25.13 -14.56
N CYS A 14 0.49 24.58 -15.29
CA CYS A 14 0.34 24.10 -16.67
C CYS A 14 0.80 22.63 -16.83
N GLU A 15 0.95 21.87 -15.74
CA GLU A 15 1.42 20.49 -15.83
C GLU A 15 0.36 19.61 -16.52
N HIS A 16 0.80 18.77 -17.47
CA HIS A 16 -0.04 17.90 -18.30
C HIS A 16 -1.24 18.64 -18.93
N ASN A 17 -2.46 18.37 -18.44
CA ASN A 17 -3.70 18.92 -18.97
C ASN A 17 -4.20 20.17 -18.22
N LEU A 18 -3.41 20.70 -17.28
CA LEU A 18 -3.75 21.93 -16.57
C LEU A 18 -3.61 23.15 -17.50
N LYS A 19 -4.59 24.03 -17.48
CA LYS A 19 -4.71 25.16 -18.40
C LYS A 19 -4.38 26.49 -17.70
N ASN A 20 -3.15 26.65 -17.24
CA ASN A 20 -2.67 27.88 -16.57
C ASN A 20 -3.58 28.27 -15.39
N ILE A 21 -3.83 27.33 -14.49
CA ILE A 21 -4.77 27.53 -13.39
C ILE A 21 -4.12 28.19 -12.19
N ASN A 22 -4.91 29.01 -11.48
CA ASN A 22 -4.55 29.63 -10.21
C ASN A 22 -5.44 29.03 -9.12
N VAL A 23 -4.82 28.55 -8.03
CA VAL A 23 -5.54 27.91 -6.92
C VAL A 23 -4.93 28.32 -5.59
N ASP A 24 -5.78 28.63 -4.61
CA ASP A 24 -5.39 28.85 -3.23
C ASP A 24 -5.96 27.72 -2.36
N ILE A 25 -5.08 26.94 -1.75
CA ILE A 25 -5.44 25.81 -0.90
C ILE A 25 -5.17 26.18 0.55
N PRO A 26 -6.17 26.10 1.46
CA PRO A 26 -5.95 26.42 2.86
C PRO A 26 -4.96 25.41 3.49
N ARG A 27 -4.05 25.93 4.31
CA ARG A 27 -3.13 25.11 5.12
C ARG A 27 -3.82 24.65 6.39
N ASP A 28 -3.24 23.63 7.02
CA ASP A 28 -3.71 23.08 8.29
C ASP A 28 -5.19 22.64 8.25
N SER A 29 -5.61 22.17 7.07
CA SER A 29 -6.99 21.75 6.80
C SER A 29 -7.02 20.47 5.95
N PHE A 30 -8.13 19.77 6.00
CA PHE A 30 -8.40 18.64 5.12
C PHE A 30 -9.05 19.15 3.82
N THR A 31 -8.33 19.07 2.71
CA THR A 31 -8.80 19.52 1.40
C THR A 31 -9.01 18.34 0.47
N VAL A 32 -10.16 18.26 -0.18
CA VAL A 32 -10.52 17.20 -1.13
C VAL A 32 -10.58 17.77 -2.54
N LEU A 33 -9.83 17.15 -3.47
CA LEU A 33 -9.89 17.45 -4.89
C LEU A 33 -10.86 16.49 -5.58
N THR A 34 -11.95 17.02 -6.13
CA THR A 34 -13.00 16.23 -6.80
C THR A 34 -13.12 16.61 -8.28
N GLY A 35 -13.67 15.72 -9.07
CA GLY A 35 -13.90 15.96 -10.50
C GLY A 35 -13.86 14.68 -11.34
N LEU A 36 -14.19 14.77 -12.61
CA LEU A 36 -14.16 13.67 -13.56
C LEU A 36 -12.76 13.08 -13.76
N SER A 37 -12.67 11.85 -14.24
CA SER A 37 -11.39 11.27 -14.66
C SER A 37 -10.78 12.14 -15.76
N GLY A 38 -9.46 12.35 -15.69
CA GLY A 38 -8.75 13.22 -16.62
C GLY A 38 -8.92 14.74 -16.41
N SER A 39 -9.60 15.18 -15.34
CA SER A 39 -9.77 16.62 -15.05
C SER A 39 -8.55 17.35 -14.49
N GLY A 40 -7.41 16.65 -14.30
CA GLY A 40 -6.17 17.26 -13.82
C GLY A 40 -5.97 17.21 -12.31
N LYS A 41 -6.81 16.48 -11.54
CA LYS A 41 -6.65 16.36 -10.08
C LYS A 41 -5.29 15.81 -9.67
N SER A 42 -4.87 14.72 -10.29
CA SER A 42 -3.56 14.10 -10.04
C SER A 42 -2.44 14.99 -10.51
N SER A 43 -2.57 15.63 -11.67
CA SER A 43 -1.58 16.59 -12.19
C SER A 43 -1.37 17.78 -11.25
N LEU A 44 -2.44 18.28 -10.62
CA LEU A 44 -2.31 19.34 -9.63
C LEU A 44 -1.69 18.83 -8.33
N ALA A 45 -2.18 17.70 -7.77
CA ALA A 45 -1.75 17.22 -6.46
C ALA A 45 -0.33 16.64 -6.49
N PHE A 46 -0.05 15.72 -7.42
CA PHE A 46 1.21 14.96 -7.47
C PHE A 46 2.25 15.65 -8.36
N ASP A 47 1.89 15.96 -9.61
CA ASP A 47 2.86 16.42 -10.60
C ASP A 47 3.19 17.91 -10.44
N THR A 48 2.37 18.69 -9.71
CA THR A 48 2.62 20.11 -9.44
C THR A 48 2.99 20.34 -7.97
N ILE A 49 2.07 20.12 -7.03
CA ILE A 49 2.27 20.50 -5.62
C ILE A 49 3.31 19.62 -4.96
N TYR A 50 3.14 18.30 -5.04
CA TYR A 50 4.08 17.37 -4.41
C TYR A 50 5.45 17.41 -5.08
N ALA A 51 5.51 17.42 -6.40
CA ALA A 51 6.75 17.50 -7.16
C ALA A 51 7.58 18.73 -6.78
N GLU A 52 6.97 19.91 -6.70
CA GLU A 52 7.66 21.14 -6.28
C GLU A 52 8.08 21.10 -4.81
N GLY A 53 7.26 20.52 -3.93
CA GLY A 53 7.59 20.31 -2.52
C GLY A 53 8.82 19.44 -2.35
N GLN A 54 8.87 18.31 -3.06
CA GLN A 54 10.01 17.39 -3.06
C GLN A 54 11.26 18.06 -3.68
N ARG A 55 11.12 18.78 -4.81
CA ARG A 55 12.23 19.48 -5.43
C ARG A 55 12.89 20.46 -4.45
N ARG A 56 12.10 21.30 -3.76
CA ARG A 56 12.60 22.25 -2.75
C ARG A 56 13.24 21.56 -1.56
N TYR A 57 12.65 20.46 -1.11
CA TYR A 57 13.25 19.66 -0.05
C TYR A 57 14.62 19.11 -0.47
N MET A 58 14.72 18.56 -1.69
CA MET A 58 15.97 18.05 -2.25
C MET A 58 17.03 19.13 -2.40
N GLU A 59 16.64 20.35 -2.82
CA GLU A 59 17.56 21.50 -2.91
C GLU A 59 18.10 21.92 -1.54
N SER A 60 17.36 21.72 -0.47
CA SER A 60 17.80 22.02 0.89
C SER A 60 18.84 21.02 1.44
N LEU A 61 18.98 19.85 0.81
CA LEU A 61 19.92 18.83 1.22
C LEU A 61 21.37 19.15 0.79
N SER A 62 22.34 18.48 1.43
CA SER A 62 23.75 18.63 1.05
C SER A 62 24.00 18.18 -0.40
N SER A 63 25.06 18.74 -1.01
CA SER A 63 25.45 18.36 -2.39
C SER A 63 25.73 16.86 -2.54
N TYR A 64 26.25 16.24 -1.51
CA TYR A 64 26.48 14.80 -1.47
C TYR A 64 25.16 14.00 -1.52
N ALA A 65 24.16 14.36 -0.70
CA ALA A 65 22.86 13.70 -0.71
C ALA A 65 22.13 13.86 -2.05
N ARG A 66 22.24 15.03 -2.70
CA ARG A 66 21.64 15.28 -4.02
C ARG A 66 22.18 14.39 -5.12
N GLN A 67 23.44 13.97 -5.07
CA GLN A 67 24.02 13.06 -6.06
C GLN A 67 23.39 11.66 -6.06
N PHE A 68 22.91 11.19 -4.90
CA PHE A 68 22.26 9.89 -4.78
C PHE A 68 20.77 9.91 -5.13
N LEU A 69 20.10 11.04 -4.94
CA LEU A 69 18.66 11.16 -5.07
C LEU A 69 18.21 11.61 -6.49
N GLY A 70 19.16 12.01 -7.31
CA GLY A 70 18.89 12.51 -8.67
C GLY A 70 18.37 13.96 -8.68
N GLN A 71 18.36 14.58 -9.88
CA GLN A 71 17.72 15.87 -10.09
C GLN A 71 16.25 15.68 -10.43
N MET A 72 15.38 16.37 -9.70
CA MET A 72 13.97 16.45 -10.06
C MET A 72 13.75 17.66 -10.99
N GLU A 73 13.02 17.45 -12.06
CA GLU A 73 12.62 18.53 -12.96
C GLU A 73 11.66 19.49 -12.25
N LYS A 74 11.76 20.77 -12.57
CA LYS A 74 10.83 21.77 -12.04
C LYS A 74 9.49 21.60 -12.75
N PRO A 75 8.38 21.43 -12.01
CA PRO A 75 7.07 21.36 -12.64
C PRO A 75 6.73 22.65 -13.38
N ASN A 76 5.91 22.52 -14.41
CA ASN A 76 5.46 23.63 -15.23
C ASN A 76 4.43 24.48 -14.49
N VAL A 77 4.93 25.36 -13.64
CA VAL A 77 4.16 26.27 -12.79
C VAL A 77 4.92 27.59 -12.66
N GLU A 78 4.19 28.70 -12.69
CA GLU A 78 4.79 30.01 -12.54
C GLU A 78 5.35 30.21 -11.12
N SER A 79 4.52 30.03 -10.12
CA SER A 79 4.94 30.08 -8.71
C SER A 79 4.06 29.25 -7.78
N ILE A 80 4.70 28.73 -6.70
CA ILE A 80 4.00 28.13 -5.56
C ILE A 80 4.56 28.74 -4.28
N GLU A 81 3.70 29.39 -3.50
CA GLU A 81 4.04 29.96 -2.20
C GLU A 81 3.38 29.16 -1.08
N GLY A 82 3.95 29.23 0.13
CA GLY A 82 3.38 28.61 1.33
C GLY A 82 3.52 27.09 1.39
N LEU A 83 4.34 26.48 0.54
CA LEU A 83 4.56 25.03 0.52
C LEU A 83 5.39 24.59 1.74
N SER A 84 4.95 23.52 2.38
CA SER A 84 5.72 22.79 3.41
C SER A 84 6.32 21.50 2.81
N PRO A 85 7.30 20.86 3.47
CA PRO A 85 7.69 19.52 3.10
C PRO A 85 6.46 18.60 3.02
N ALA A 86 6.36 17.83 1.95
CA ALA A 86 5.20 17.03 1.64
C ALA A 86 5.55 15.54 1.55
N ILE A 87 4.61 14.70 1.92
CA ILE A 87 4.64 13.25 1.72
C ILE A 87 3.51 12.90 0.76
N SER A 88 3.80 12.08 -0.24
CA SER A 88 2.79 11.52 -1.14
C SER A 88 2.54 10.05 -0.80
N ILE A 89 1.27 9.68 -0.81
CA ILE A 89 0.84 8.29 -0.73
C ILE A 89 0.07 8.01 -2.01
N ASP A 90 0.73 7.38 -2.96
CA ASP A 90 0.12 7.04 -4.23
C ASP A 90 -0.80 5.83 -4.11
N GLN A 91 -1.88 5.87 -4.85
CA GLN A 91 -2.66 4.68 -5.12
C GLN A 91 -1.81 3.75 -5.99
N LYS A 92 -1.35 2.65 -5.42
CA LYS A 92 -0.60 1.65 -6.18
C LYS A 92 -1.47 1.18 -7.33
N SER A 93 -1.07 1.48 -8.56
CA SER A 93 -1.72 0.94 -9.76
C SER A 93 -1.71 -0.59 -9.61
N THR A 94 -2.86 -1.21 -9.85
CA THR A 94 -3.06 -2.65 -9.75
C THR A 94 -1.89 -3.38 -10.40
N ASN A 95 -1.16 -4.11 -9.58
CA ASN A 95 -0.06 -4.93 -10.05
C ASN A 95 -0.58 -5.81 -11.18
N ARG A 96 0.11 -5.88 -12.31
CA ARG A 96 -0.28 -6.70 -13.48
C ARG A 96 -0.37 -8.19 -13.18
N ASN A 97 -0.03 -8.60 -11.97
CA ASN A 97 -0.15 -9.98 -11.51
C ASN A 97 -1.50 -10.19 -10.82
N PRO A 98 -2.47 -10.89 -11.45
CA PRO A 98 -3.81 -11.12 -10.90
C PRO A 98 -3.80 -11.95 -9.61
N ARG A 99 -2.65 -12.54 -9.22
CA ARG A 99 -2.49 -13.30 -7.97
C ARG A 99 -1.98 -12.46 -6.80
N SER A 100 -1.60 -11.19 -7.01
CA SER A 100 -1.15 -10.34 -5.93
C SER A 100 -2.33 -9.69 -5.22
N THR A 101 -2.63 -10.15 -4.03
CA THR A 101 -3.57 -9.50 -3.12
C THR A 101 -2.87 -8.40 -2.32
N VAL A 102 -3.64 -7.50 -1.70
CA VAL A 102 -3.10 -6.49 -0.78
C VAL A 102 -2.23 -7.13 0.29
N GLY A 103 -2.65 -8.27 0.83
CA GLY A 103 -1.90 -8.99 1.86
C GLY A 103 -0.50 -9.43 1.43
N THR A 104 -0.32 -9.87 0.17
CA THR A 104 1.00 -10.27 -0.36
C THR A 104 1.88 -9.08 -0.70
N VAL A 105 1.29 -7.99 -1.19
CA VAL A 105 2.03 -6.79 -1.59
C VAL A 105 2.53 -6.00 -0.36
N THR A 106 1.80 -6.02 0.73
CA THR A 106 2.15 -5.33 1.99
C THR A 106 2.93 -6.21 2.96
N GLU A 107 3.25 -7.46 2.60
CA GLU A 107 3.89 -8.46 3.47
C GLU A 107 3.04 -8.85 4.70
N ILE A 108 1.84 -8.29 4.86
CA ILE A 108 0.91 -8.65 5.96
C ILE A 108 0.62 -10.15 5.96
N TYR A 109 0.54 -10.76 4.78
CA TYR A 109 0.30 -12.18 4.63
C TYR A 109 1.36 -13.05 5.34
N ASP A 110 2.63 -12.66 5.28
CA ASP A 110 3.72 -13.41 5.90
C ASP A 110 3.64 -13.36 7.43
N TYR A 111 3.29 -12.19 7.98
CA TYR A 111 3.03 -12.05 9.41
C TYR A 111 1.81 -12.84 9.86
N LEU A 112 0.70 -12.79 9.11
CA LEU A 112 -0.50 -13.58 9.40
C LEU A 112 -0.22 -15.08 9.32
N ARG A 113 0.52 -15.51 8.31
CA ARG A 113 0.92 -16.92 8.15
C ARG A 113 1.71 -17.41 9.36
N LEU A 114 2.67 -16.62 9.83
CA LEU A 114 3.44 -16.94 11.03
C LEU A 114 2.56 -16.96 12.28
N LEU A 115 1.70 -15.98 12.45
CA LEU A 115 0.76 -15.88 13.56
C LEU A 115 -0.15 -17.12 13.62
N TYR A 116 -0.84 -17.43 12.53
CA TYR A 116 -1.73 -18.58 12.46
C TYR A 116 -1.01 -19.91 12.60
N ALA A 117 0.23 -20.02 12.11
CA ALA A 117 1.03 -21.22 12.29
C ALA A 117 1.43 -21.47 13.75
N ARG A 118 1.56 -20.40 14.57
CA ARG A 118 2.00 -20.49 15.96
C ARG A 118 0.86 -20.60 16.97
N VAL A 119 -0.22 -19.86 16.77
CA VAL A 119 -1.34 -19.76 17.72
C VAL A 119 -2.69 -20.14 17.13
N GLY A 120 -2.75 -20.36 15.81
CA GLY A 120 -4.00 -20.72 15.14
C GLY A 120 -4.41 -22.15 15.45
N VAL A 121 -5.70 -22.35 15.66
CA VAL A 121 -6.32 -23.67 15.80
C VAL A 121 -7.05 -23.98 14.49
N PRO A 122 -6.54 -24.92 13.67
CA PRO A 122 -7.17 -25.26 12.40
C PRO A 122 -8.47 -26.03 12.59
N HIS A 123 -9.48 -25.68 11.80
CA HIS A 123 -10.77 -26.34 11.80
C HIS A 123 -11.11 -26.85 10.40
N CYS A 124 -11.82 -27.97 10.33
CA CYS A 124 -12.30 -28.49 9.05
C CYS A 124 -13.34 -27.55 8.43
N PRO A 125 -13.16 -27.06 7.19
CA PRO A 125 -14.09 -26.12 6.57
C PRO A 125 -15.47 -26.69 6.25
N LYS A 126 -15.61 -28.03 6.24
CA LYS A 126 -16.88 -28.72 5.97
C LYS A 126 -17.68 -29.00 7.24
N CYS A 127 -17.05 -29.43 8.31
CA CYS A 127 -17.76 -29.92 9.54
C CYS A 127 -17.41 -29.09 10.77
N GLY A 128 -16.50 -28.10 10.69
CA GLY A 128 -16.09 -27.27 11.83
C GLY A 128 -15.25 -27.97 12.88
N ARG A 129 -14.96 -29.28 12.74
CA ARG A 129 -14.17 -30.03 13.71
C ARG A 129 -12.75 -29.49 13.77
N GLU A 130 -12.24 -29.37 14.98
CA GLU A 130 -10.86 -28.99 15.23
C GLU A 130 -9.88 -30.07 14.73
N ILE A 131 -8.79 -29.64 14.12
CA ILE A 131 -7.76 -30.52 13.55
C ILE A 131 -6.51 -30.37 14.41
N HIS A 132 -6.07 -31.44 15.03
CA HIS A 132 -4.84 -31.48 15.81
C HIS A 132 -3.75 -32.26 15.07
N LYS A 133 -2.50 -31.88 15.32
CA LYS A 133 -1.35 -32.67 14.88
C LYS A 133 -1.36 -33.99 15.66
N GLN A 134 -1.41 -35.08 14.93
CA GLN A 134 -1.34 -36.43 15.54
C GLN A 134 0.07 -36.99 15.42
N THR A 135 0.51 -37.73 16.45
CA THR A 135 1.70 -38.54 16.38
C THR A 135 1.38 -39.89 15.70
N VAL A 136 2.42 -40.59 15.23
CA VAL A 136 2.24 -41.93 14.64
C VAL A 136 1.55 -42.89 15.61
N ASP A 137 1.94 -42.82 16.89
CA ASP A 137 1.33 -43.69 17.94
C ASP A 137 -0.15 -43.40 18.11
N GLN A 138 -0.56 -42.12 18.14
CA GLN A 138 -1.98 -41.73 18.19
C GLN A 138 -2.77 -42.21 16.97
N MET A 139 -2.16 -42.22 15.78
CA MET A 139 -2.80 -42.73 14.56
C MET A 139 -2.99 -44.25 14.67
N VAL A 140 -1.98 -44.97 15.16
CA VAL A 140 -2.03 -46.43 15.39
C VAL A 140 -3.10 -46.78 16.45
N ASP A 141 -3.13 -46.03 17.54
CA ASP A 141 -4.12 -46.26 18.60
C ASP A 141 -5.55 -45.96 18.11
N SER A 142 -5.72 -44.95 17.28
CA SER A 142 -7.03 -44.67 16.64
C SER A 142 -7.49 -45.79 15.73
N ILE A 143 -6.58 -46.47 15.03
CA ILE A 143 -6.90 -47.65 14.20
C ILE A 143 -7.20 -48.84 15.06
N LYS A 144 -6.42 -49.08 16.13
CA LYS A 144 -6.64 -50.18 17.07
C LYS A 144 -7.96 -50.08 17.84
N ALA A 145 -8.46 -48.85 18.02
CA ALA A 145 -9.74 -48.60 18.67
C ALA A 145 -10.97 -48.91 17.80
N LEU A 146 -10.78 -49.25 16.52
CA LEU A 146 -11.86 -49.68 15.65
C LEU A 146 -12.36 -51.06 16.07
N GLU A 147 -13.67 -51.32 15.91
CA GLU A 147 -14.25 -52.62 16.23
C GLU A 147 -13.61 -53.75 15.41
N PRO A 148 -13.40 -54.92 16.00
CA PRO A 148 -12.87 -56.09 15.29
C PRO A 148 -13.68 -56.41 14.03
N GLY A 149 -13.02 -56.54 12.90
CA GLY A 149 -13.66 -56.81 11.61
C GLY A 149 -14.02 -55.56 10.79
N THR A 150 -13.77 -54.34 11.31
CA THR A 150 -13.96 -53.10 10.56
C THR A 150 -13.01 -53.07 9.36
N LYS A 151 -13.56 -52.87 8.15
CA LYS A 151 -12.77 -52.64 6.93
C LYS A 151 -12.39 -51.19 6.84
N PHE A 152 -11.10 -50.89 6.71
CA PHE A 152 -10.61 -49.54 6.53
C PHE A 152 -9.54 -49.47 5.43
N GLN A 153 -9.30 -48.28 4.90
CA GLN A 153 -8.22 -47.99 3.97
C GLN A 153 -7.28 -46.97 4.57
N LEU A 154 -5.98 -47.24 4.49
CA LEU A 154 -4.95 -46.28 4.86
C LEU A 154 -4.46 -45.59 3.61
N LEU A 155 -4.65 -44.26 3.53
CA LEU A 155 -4.25 -43.45 2.41
C LEU A 155 -3.20 -42.46 2.87
N ALA A 156 -2.08 -42.35 2.13
CA ALA A 156 -1.06 -41.38 2.37
C ALA A 156 -0.71 -40.65 1.03
N PRO A 157 -0.62 -39.33 1.00
CA PRO A 157 -0.16 -38.64 -0.18
C PRO A 157 1.35 -38.86 -0.36
N VAL A 158 1.72 -39.47 -1.49
CA VAL A 158 3.13 -39.78 -1.82
C VAL A 158 3.77 -38.70 -2.68
N VAL A 159 2.95 -38.01 -3.48
CA VAL A 159 3.38 -36.89 -4.36
C VAL A 159 2.38 -35.74 -4.20
N ARG A 160 2.91 -34.52 -4.13
CA ARG A 160 2.15 -33.26 -4.18
C ARG A 160 2.36 -32.55 -5.50
#